data_2a1cb0423c3c93e861e666437edbec39
#
_entry.id   2a1cb0423c3c93e861e666437edbec39
#
_cell.length_a   1.000
_cell.length_b   1.000
_cell.length_c   1.000
_cell.angle_alpha   90.00
_cell.angle_beta   90.00
_cell.angle_gamma   90.00
#
_symmetry.space_group_name_H-M   'P 1'
#
loop_
_entity.id
_entity.type
_entity.pdbx_description
1 polymer ?
#
loop_
_entity_poly.entity_id
_entity_poly.type
_entity_poly.pdbx_seq_one_letter_code
_entity_poly.pdbx_strand_id
1 'polypeptide(L)'
;MTPSEAGRRGETAVCQYLLQRGYTIRKRNYRIRGGEIDIIAQKGEILAFVEVKSRRQSEGFPLEHLSPQQQLRIVKASLQYCAAENPDWALQPRYDAVAVVTERGQIVSIEYIENAFDASGLDAIR
;
A
#
# COMPACT_ATOMS: atom_id res chain seq x y z
N MET A 1 -14.79 -8.71 16.39
CA MET A 1 -13.62 -7.98 15.86
C MET A 1 -14.07 -6.65 15.29
N THR A 2 -13.46 -5.56 15.70
CA THR A 2 -13.76 -4.24 15.16
C THR A 2 -13.12 -4.06 13.77
N PRO A 3 -13.63 -3.12 12.95
CA PRO A 3 -12.99 -2.82 11.67
C PRO A 3 -11.52 -2.41 11.80
N SER A 4 -11.14 -1.67 12.86
CA SER A 4 -9.75 -1.27 13.06
C SER A 4 -8.85 -2.45 13.43
N GLU A 5 -9.36 -3.42 14.19
CA GLU A 5 -8.64 -4.66 14.48
C GLU A 5 -8.44 -5.49 13.23
N ALA A 6 -9.48 -5.61 12.40
CA ALA A 6 -9.39 -6.32 11.13
C ALA A 6 -8.36 -5.66 10.21
N GLY A 7 -8.35 -4.33 10.15
CA GLY A 7 -7.37 -3.59 9.37
C GLY A 7 -5.95 -3.83 9.83
N ARG A 8 -5.71 -3.78 11.15
CA ARG A 8 -4.38 -4.04 11.72
C ARG A 8 -3.90 -5.46 11.44
N ARG A 9 -4.80 -6.44 11.52
CA ARG A 9 -4.46 -7.83 11.21
C ARG A 9 -4.09 -8.00 9.76
N GLY A 10 -4.84 -7.35 8.86
CA GLY A 10 -4.54 -7.38 7.44
C GLY A 10 -3.18 -6.76 7.13
N GLU A 11 -2.90 -5.59 7.70
CA GLU A 11 -1.60 -4.94 7.51
C GLU A 11 -0.46 -5.78 8.05
N THR A 12 -0.66 -6.41 9.22
CA THR A 12 0.37 -7.30 9.80
C THR A 12 0.63 -8.50 8.89
N ALA A 13 -0.42 -9.10 8.34
CA ALA A 13 -0.26 -10.20 7.41
C ALA A 13 0.51 -9.78 6.15
N VAL A 14 0.24 -8.58 5.64
CA VAL A 14 0.96 -8.06 4.46
C VAL A 14 2.42 -7.76 4.80
N CYS A 15 2.70 -7.23 5.98
CA CYS A 15 4.09 -7.04 6.42
C CYS A 15 4.85 -8.36 6.45
N GLN A 16 4.24 -9.42 6.97
CA GLN A 16 4.86 -10.74 6.98
C GLN A 16 5.08 -11.27 5.57
N TYR A 17 4.11 -11.07 4.69
CA TYR A 17 4.21 -11.44 3.28
C TYR A 17 5.43 -10.76 2.63
N LEU A 18 5.58 -9.46 2.87
CA LEU A 18 6.70 -8.68 2.31
C LEU A 18 8.05 -9.11 2.89
N LEU A 19 8.12 -9.33 4.22
CA LEU A 19 9.33 -9.79 4.87
C LEU A 19 9.82 -11.12 4.31
N GLN A 20 8.89 -12.05 4.06
CA GLN A 20 9.22 -13.35 3.49
C GLN A 20 9.78 -13.25 2.08
N ARG A 21 9.49 -12.16 1.38
CA ARG A 21 9.96 -11.89 0.01
C ARG A 21 11.18 -10.99 -0.05
N GLY A 22 11.79 -10.73 1.10
CA GLY A 22 13.04 -9.99 1.15
C GLY A 22 12.91 -8.49 1.30
N TYR A 23 11.69 -7.99 1.57
CA TYR A 23 11.50 -6.58 1.85
C TYR A 23 11.86 -6.25 3.30
N THR A 24 12.29 -5.01 3.50
CA THR A 24 12.40 -4.39 4.83
C THR A 24 11.21 -3.45 5.00
N ILE A 25 10.51 -3.55 6.14
CA ILE A 25 9.40 -2.63 6.42
C ILE A 25 9.98 -1.36 7.01
N ARG A 26 9.80 -0.23 6.33
CA ARG A 26 10.35 1.05 6.75
C ARG A 26 9.39 1.84 7.63
N LYS A 27 8.10 1.78 7.33
CA LYS A 27 7.08 2.52 8.07
C LYS A 27 5.71 1.86 7.87
N ARG A 28 4.87 1.95 8.90
CA ARG A 28 3.46 1.55 8.84
C ARG A 28 2.62 2.76 9.17
N ASN A 29 1.49 2.89 8.50
CA ASN A 29 0.51 3.96 8.76
C ASN A 29 1.15 5.34 8.73
N TYR A 30 1.85 5.62 7.63
CA TYR A 30 2.46 6.92 7.42
C TYR A 30 1.38 7.91 7.01
N ARG A 31 1.15 8.93 7.81
CA ARG A 31 0.09 9.90 7.59
C ARG A 31 0.63 11.30 7.54
N ILE A 32 0.11 12.06 6.58
CA ILE A 32 0.34 13.51 6.46
C ILE A 32 -1.01 14.19 6.30
N ARG A 33 -1.01 15.51 6.31
CA ARG A 33 -2.23 16.24 5.98
C ARG A 33 -2.56 15.99 4.51
N GLY A 34 -3.70 15.38 4.25
CA GLY A 34 -4.17 15.10 2.89
C GLY A 34 -3.63 13.83 2.26
N GLY A 35 -2.93 12.98 3.04
CA GLY A 35 -2.42 11.73 2.48
C GLY A 35 -2.09 10.69 3.51
N GLU A 36 -2.03 9.43 3.08
CA GLU A 36 -1.60 8.32 3.93
C GLU A 36 -1.14 7.14 3.10
N ILE A 37 -0.27 6.33 3.70
CA ILE A 37 0.23 5.09 3.10
C ILE A 37 0.20 4.02 4.19
N ASP A 38 -0.36 2.87 3.89
CA ASP A 38 -0.49 1.81 4.88
C ASP A 38 0.85 1.19 5.24
N ILE A 39 1.69 0.88 4.23
CA ILE A 39 2.99 0.27 4.45
C ILE A 39 3.99 0.88 3.46
N ILE A 40 5.17 1.23 3.97
CA ILE A 40 6.31 1.63 3.15
C ILE A 40 7.38 0.57 3.34
N ALA A 41 7.79 -0.08 2.25
CA ALA A 41 8.73 -1.18 2.27
C ALA A 41 9.81 -1.01 1.22
N GLN A 42 10.98 -1.59 1.46
CA GLN A 42 12.12 -1.48 0.55
C GLN A 42 12.67 -2.85 0.23
N LYS A 43 12.96 -3.07 -1.05
CA LYS A 43 13.71 -4.24 -1.49
C LYS A 43 14.70 -3.78 -2.56
N GLY A 44 15.99 -3.90 -2.26
CA GLY A 44 17.02 -3.36 -3.14
C GLY A 44 16.82 -1.86 -3.32
N GLU A 45 16.73 -1.43 -4.57
CA GLU A 45 16.52 -0.02 -4.92
C GLU A 45 15.03 0.35 -5.05
N ILE A 46 14.12 -0.61 -4.82
CA ILE A 46 12.69 -0.37 -4.92
C ILE A 46 12.15 0.10 -3.57
N LEU A 47 11.42 1.21 -3.60
CA LEU A 47 10.70 1.75 -2.44
C LEU A 47 9.21 1.60 -2.73
N ALA A 48 8.58 0.58 -2.14
CA ALA A 48 7.20 0.25 -2.39
C ALA A 48 6.27 0.98 -1.42
N PHE A 49 5.31 1.72 -1.97
CA PHE A 49 4.24 2.36 -1.23
C PHE A 49 2.99 1.52 -1.42
N VAL A 50 2.53 0.89 -0.34
CA VAL A 50 1.55 -0.21 -0.41
C VAL A 50 0.23 0.21 0.21
N GLU A 51 -0.84 0.08 -0.56
CA GLU A 51 -2.21 0.26 -0.10
C GLU A 51 -2.81 -1.11 0.21
N VAL A 52 -3.30 -1.29 1.43
CA VAL A 52 -3.88 -2.55 1.88
C VAL A 52 -5.40 -2.45 1.86
N LYS A 53 -6.06 -3.35 1.14
CA LYS A 53 -7.51 -3.46 1.10
C LYS A 53 -7.92 -4.82 1.64
N SER A 54 -8.95 -4.84 2.49
CA SER A 54 -9.53 -6.09 2.95
C SER A 54 -10.84 -6.31 2.21
N ARG A 55 -11.08 -7.53 1.75
CA ARG A 55 -12.36 -7.91 1.18
C ARG A 55 -12.73 -9.32 1.58
N ARG A 56 -14.03 -9.60 1.60
CA ARG A 56 -14.48 -10.96 1.81
C ARG A 56 -14.40 -11.73 0.50
N GLN A 57 -14.14 -13.02 0.57
CA GLN A 57 -14.02 -13.86 -0.61
C GLN A 57 -15.28 -13.79 -1.48
N SER A 58 -16.45 -13.69 -0.84
CA SER A 58 -17.73 -13.61 -1.55
C SER A 58 -17.93 -12.30 -2.32
N GLU A 59 -17.17 -11.26 -2.02
CA GLU A 59 -17.33 -9.97 -2.68
C GLU A 59 -16.71 -9.90 -4.06
N GLY A 60 -15.67 -10.69 -4.31
CA GLY A 60 -15.06 -10.88 -5.60
C GLY A 60 -14.98 -9.69 -6.52
N PHE A 61 -14.06 -8.77 -6.31
CA PHE A 61 -13.92 -7.61 -7.19
C PHE A 61 -12.45 -7.29 -7.41
N PRO A 62 -12.14 -6.58 -8.50
CA PRO A 62 -10.76 -6.27 -8.84
C PRO A 62 -10.12 -5.24 -7.92
N LEU A 63 -8.84 -5.45 -7.62
CA LEU A 63 -8.01 -4.55 -6.83
C LEU A 63 -7.59 -3.30 -7.59
N GLU A 64 -7.69 -3.32 -8.90
CA GLU A 64 -7.22 -2.24 -9.76
C GLU A 64 -8.04 -0.97 -9.63
N HIS A 65 -9.11 -0.99 -8.81
CA HIS A 65 -10.00 0.15 -8.69
C HIS A 65 -9.68 1.04 -7.49
N LEU A 66 -8.45 1.56 -7.45
CA LEU A 66 -8.17 2.69 -6.59
C LEU A 66 -8.67 3.95 -7.29
N SER A 67 -9.50 4.73 -6.60
CA SER A 67 -10.03 5.96 -7.18
C SER A 67 -8.90 6.98 -7.40
N PRO A 68 -9.08 7.95 -8.32
CA PRO A 68 -8.09 9.01 -8.48
C PRO A 68 -7.78 9.75 -7.18
N GLN A 69 -8.78 9.95 -6.32
CA GLN A 69 -8.58 10.60 -5.03
C GLN A 69 -7.71 9.76 -4.10
N GLN A 70 -7.93 8.45 -4.05
CA GLN A 70 -7.10 7.54 -3.26
C GLN A 70 -5.66 7.53 -3.78
N GLN A 71 -5.49 7.45 -5.10
CA GLN A 71 -4.15 7.51 -5.71
C GLN A 71 -3.44 8.81 -5.35
N LEU A 72 -4.14 9.94 -5.44
CA LEU A 72 -3.55 11.24 -5.12
C LEU A 72 -3.10 11.33 -3.67
N ARG A 73 -3.89 10.79 -2.73
CA ARG A 73 -3.53 10.76 -1.31
C ARG A 73 -2.27 9.97 -1.06
N ILE A 74 -2.12 8.84 -1.75
CA ILE A 74 -0.92 8.00 -1.64
C ILE A 74 0.28 8.73 -2.24
N VAL A 75 0.14 9.32 -3.41
CA VAL A 75 1.23 10.02 -4.09
C VAL A 75 1.71 11.21 -3.25
N LYS A 76 0.79 12.01 -2.72
CA LYS A 76 1.16 13.14 -1.85
C LYS A 76 2.00 12.68 -0.66
N ALA A 77 1.57 11.62 0.01
CA ALA A 77 2.31 11.08 1.15
C ALA A 77 3.67 10.54 0.71
N SER A 78 3.74 9.88 -0.44
CA SER A 78 5.00 9.32 -0.95
C SER A 78 6.01 10.42 -1.27
N LEU A 79 5.56 11.53 -1.84
CA LEU A 79 6.45 12.66 -2.15
C LEU A 79 7.03 13.28 -0.88
N GLN A 80 6.22 13.43 0.16
CA GLN A 80 6.71 13.93 1.44
C GLN A 80 7.70 12.97 2.09
N TYR A 81 7.40 11.67 2.05
CA TYR A 81 8.32 10.65 2.56
C TYR A 81 9.64 10.69 1.81
N CYS A 82 9.60 10.73 0.48
CA CYS A 82 10.81 10.78 -0.32
C CYS A 82 11.62 12.06 -0.08
N ALA A 83 10.98 13.20 0.11
CA ALA A 83 11.69 14.43 0.40
C ALA A 83 12.54 14.32 1.68
N ALA A 84 12.04 13.58 2.68
CA ALA A 84 12.74 13.39 3.94
C ALA A 84 13.72 12.21 3.92
N GLU A 85 13.33 11.10 3.31
CA GLU A 85 14.02 9.82 3.46
C GLU A 85 14.68 9.30 2.19
N ASN A 86 14.46 9.97 1.06
CA ASN A 86 15.01 9.58 -0.24
C ASN A 86 15.34 10.83 -1.06
N PRO A 87 16.06 11.83 -0.46
CA PRO A 87 16.20 13.15 -1.10
C PRO A 87 17.02 13.13 -2.38
N ASP A 88 17.91 12.15 -2.55
CA ASP A 88 18.72 11.99 -3.77
C ASP A 88 18.04 11.08 -4.80
N TRP A 89 16.83 10.58 -4.49
CA TRP A 89 16.08 9.69 -5.36
C TRP A 89 16.84 8.42 -5.77
N ALA A 90 17.73 7.94 -4.90
CA ALA A 90 18.46 6.70 -5.13
C ALA A 90 17.50 5.49 -5.11
N LEU A 91 16.42 5.56 -4.34
CA LEU A 91 15.40 4.51 -4.31
C LEU A 91 14.30 4.86 -5.30
N GLN A 92 13.82 3.86 -6.02
CA GLN A 92 12.81 4.00 -7.07
C GLN A 92 11.42 3.77 -6.47
N PRO A 93 10.55 4.79 -6.40
CA PRO A 93 9.18 4.61 -5.92
C PRO A 93 8.38 3.67 -6.81
N ARG A 94 7.57 2.84 -6.16
CA ARG A 94 6.61 1.95 -6.82
C ARG A 94 5.33 1.93 -6.01
N TYR A 95 4.18 2.03 -6.67
CA TYR A 95 2.88 2.08 -5.99
C TYR A 95 2.18 0.74 -6.15
N ASP A 96 2.00 0.05 -5.03
CA ASP A 96 1.47 -1.31 -5.00
C ASP A 96 0.13 -1.34 -4.27
N ALA A 97 -0.72 -2.28 -4.64
CA ALA A 97 -1.97 -2.54 -3.93
C ALA A 97 -2.05 -4.01 -3.57
N VAL A 98 -2.65 -4.29 -2.43
CA VAL A 98 -2.79 -5.66 -1.97
C VAL A 98 -4.17 -5.88 -1.36
N ALA A 99 -4.83 -6.97 -1.74
CA ALA A 99 -6.08 -7.41 -1.11
C ALA A 99 -5.78 -8.52 -0.12
N VAL A 100 -6.23 -8.30 1.11
CA VAL A 100 -6.27 -9.35 2.13
C VAL A 100 -7.67 -9.95 2.04
N VAL A 101 -7.76 -11.16 1.54
CA VAL A 101 -9.05 -11.83 1.32
C VAL A 101 -9.40 -12.65 2.54
N THR A 102 -10.59 -12.42 3.08
CA THR A 102 -11.05 -13.10 4.29
C THR A 102 -12.28 -13.95 4.00
N GLU A 103 -12.46 -14.99 4.80
CA GLU A 103 -13.67 -15.79 4.84
C GLU A 103 -13.91 -16.17 6.28
N ARG A 104 -15.12 -15.85 6.77
CA ARG A 104 -15.52 -16.11 8.17
C ARG A 104 -14.50 -15.56 9.17
N GLY A 105 -14.00 -14.36 8.90
CA GLY A 105 -13.05 -13.68 9.77
C GLY A 105 -11.61 -14.18 9.68
N GLN A 106 -11.33 -15.16 8.83
CA GLN A 106 -9.99 -15.70 8.64
C GLN A 106 -9.40 -15.23 7.32
N ILE A 107 -8.10 -14.94 7.31
CA ILE A 107 -7.39 -14.58 6.09
C ILE A 107 -7.15 -15.87 5.30
N VAL A 108 -7.68 -15.92 4.08
CA VAL A 108 -7.55 -17.09 3.21
C VAL A 108 -6.58 -16.87 2.06
N SER A 109 -6.33 -15.62 1.67
CA SER A 109 -5.31 -15.33 0.66
C SER A 109 -4.89 -13.88 0.69
N ILE A 110 -3.72 -13.61 0.08
CA ILE A 110 -3.20 -12.28 -0.15
C ILE A 110 -2.96 -12.14 -1.64
N GLU A 111 -3.61 -11.17 -2.26
CA GLU A 111 -3.46 -10.87 -3.68
C GLU A 111 -2.67 -9.58 -3.81
N TYR A 112 -1.40 -9.68 -4.23
CA TYR A 112 -0.49 -8.55 -4.30
C TYR A 112 -0.29 -8.12 -5.75
N ILE A 113 -0.47 -6.82 -6.01
CA ILE A 113 -0.30 -6.23 -7.35
C ILE A 113 0.80 -5.18 -7.27
N GLU A 114 1.93 -5.47 -7.90
CA GLU A 114 3.00 -4.49 -8.08
C GLU A 114 2.60 -3.50 -9.17
N ASN A 115 2.99 -2.24 -9.02
CA ASN A 115 2.66 -1.18 -9.98
C ASN A 115 1.17 -1.12 -10.26
N ALA A 116 0.38 -1.07 -9.20
CA ALA A 116 -1.08 -0.99 -9.34
C ALA A 116 -1.51 0.31 -10.05
N PHE A 117 -0.71 1.35 -9.93
CA PHE A 117 -0.89 2.60 -10.69
C PHE A 117 0.45 3.33 -10.73
N ASP A 118 0.54 4.34 -11.58
CA ASP A 118 1.69 5.24 -11.59
C ASP A 118 1.22 6.69 -11.37
N ALA A 119 2.17 7.58 -11.09
CA ALA A 119 1.85 8.96 -10.77
C ALA A 119 1.69 9.86 -12.01
N SER A 120 2.02 9.35 -13.19
CA SER A 120 2.11 10.19 -14.39
C SER A 120 0.76 10.77 -14.83
N GLY A 121 -0.33 10.02 -14.60
CA GLY A 121 -1.67 10.47 -14.97
C GLY A 121 -2.32 11.44 -13.99
N LEU A 122 -1.70 11.66 -12.83
CA LEU A 122 -2.32 12.48 -11.78
C LEU A 122 -2.13 13.97 -11.98
N ASP A 123 -1.24 14.39 -12.87
CA ASP A 123 -1.05 15.80 -13.18
C ASP A 123 -2.33 16.45 -13.69
N ALA A 124 -3.17 15.68 -14.35
CA ALA A 124 -4.43 16.20 -14.91
C ALA A 124 -5.49 16.50 -13.85
N ILE A 125 -5.32 16.05 -12.62
CA ILE A 125 -6.32 16.21 -11.55
C ILE A 125 -5.85 17.09 -10.40
N ARG A 126 -4.71 17.72 -10.55
CA ARG A 126 -4.21 18.69 -9.57
C ARG A 126 -4.90 20.02 -9.67
#